data_66d2236b65910eced41deaee18e60428
#
_entry.id   66d2236b65910eced41deaee18e60428
#
_cell.length_a   1.000
_cell.length_b   1.000
_cell.length_c   1.000
_cell.angle_alpha   90.00
_cell.angle_beta   90.00
_cell.angle_gamma   90.00
#
_symmetry.space_group_name_H-M   'P 1'
#
loop_
_entity.id
_entity.type
_entity.pdbx_description
1 polymer ?
#
loop_
_entity_poly.entity_id
_entity_poly.type
_entity_poly.pdbx_seq_one_letter_code
_entity_poly.pdbx_strand_id
1 'polypeptide(L)'
;MKSITKLLAATGGILCLLSSCDNNMNPLLTDSTLPYGAPRFDKIRTEHYLPAFEQAIAEAKAEIDAIVNNPDAPTFENTVVALDEAGSRLDDVAGIFYNLLEADTNERMQDIAEKVSPMMTEYSMYVSLNEPLFARVKAVHESGVALEQDQATLLDKTWKSFVRGGANLGAEDKATYSKLSEELSLLTLQYGKNVLAATNAFTLNLTEEADLEGLPEFVREAAVETAKSKNMDGWAFDLSAPSYGAFMKYSTRRDLRQKMWMAYNTRATEGDNSNIELCRQIAELRLRIANVLGYATYADYALEERMAKTPQTVNEFIQKLLEPSLPAARAEVKELYEYARANGFEDSEIQPWDFGFWSEKLKDARYSISDEQLKPYFRLESCIDAAFGLADRLYGLVFEERTDIPV
;
A
#
# COMPACT_ATOMS: atom_id res chain seq x y z
N MET A 1 -55.92 -55.44 -23.05
CA MET A 1 -56.07 -54.93 -24.43
C MET A 1 -55.06 -53.80 -24.63
N LYS A 2 -54.08 -54.09 -25.47
CA LYS A 2 -53.30 -53.20 -26.36
C LYS A 2 -52.74 -51.91 -25.75
N SER A 3 -51.46 -52.00 -25.45
CA SER A 3 -50.35 -51.40 -26.25
C SER A 3 -50.11 -49.94 -26.01
N ILE A 4 -49.11 -49.60 -25.17
CA ILE A 4 -48.16 -48.50 -25.38
C ILE A 4 -46.84 -48.95 -24.72
N THR A 5 -46.09 -49.69 -25.46
CA THR A 5 -44.66 -49.97 -25.21
C THR A 5 -43.94 -49.51 -26.47
N LYS A 6 -43.22 -48.41 -26.38
CA LYS A 6 -42.07 -47.99 -27.25
C LYS A 6 -42.01 -46.46 -27.26
N LEU A 7 -41.26 -45.91 -26.35
CA LEU A 7 -40.47 -44.71 -26.57
C LEU A 7 -39.59 -44.46 -25.33
N LEU A 8 -38.55 -45.25 -25.16
CA LEU A 8 -37.51 -45.08 -24.15
C LEU A 8 -36.22 -45.73 -24.65
N ALA A 9 -35.62 -45.10 -25.63
CA ALA A 9 -34.27 -45.43 -26.04
C ALA A 9 -33.75 -44.36 -27.03
N ALA A 10 -33.39 -43.16 -26.54
CA ALA A 10 -32.51 -42.21 -27.24
C ALA A 10 -32.26 -40.95 -26.39
N THR A 11 -31.75 -41.08 -25.16
CA THR A 11 -31.14 -39.98 -24.42
C THR A 11 -30.09 -40.50 -23.43
N GLY A 12 -29.26 -41.40 -23.92
CA GLY A 12 -28.15 -41.94 -23.16
C GLY A 12 -26.85 -41.80 -23.95
N GLY A 13 -26.36 -40.60 -24.21
CA GLY A 13 -25.16 -40.46 -25.01
C GLY A 13 -24.59 -39.04 -25.18
N ILE A 14 -24.85 -38.12 -24.26
CA ILE A 14 -24.11 -36.83 -24.24
C ILE A 14 -23.95 -36.41 -22.78
N LEU A 15 -23.17 -37.16 -22.04
CA LEU A 15 -22.78 -36.77 -20.67
C LEU A 15 -21.43 -37.33 -20.28
N CYS A 16 -20.46 -37.29 -21.17
CA CYS A 16 -19.06 -37.68 -20.88
C CYS A 16 -18.07 -36.94 -21.76
N LEU A 17 -18.18 -35.63 -21.92
CA LEU A 17 -17.12 -34.82 -22.59
C LEU A 17 -16.99 -33.42 -21.97
N LEU A 18 -17.21 -33.26 -20.68
CA LEU A 18 -16.94 -32.00 -19.96
C LEU A 18 -15.99 -32.19 -18.76
N SER A 19 -15.11 -33.16 -18.80
CA SER A 19 -14.14 -33.40 -17.72
C SER A 19 -12.68 -33.24 -18.17
N SER A 20 -12.40 -32.33 -19.10
CA SER A 20 -11.03 -32.17 -19.61
C SER A 20 -10.72 -30.71 -20.05
N CYS A 21 -11.29 -29.70 -19.42
CA CYS A 21 -10.96 -28.30 -19.70
C CYS A 21 -10.57 -27.48 -18.47
N ASP A 22 -10.29 -28.09 -17.31
CA ASP A 22 -9.98 -27.35 -16.07
C ASP A 22 -8.53 -26.89 -15.92
N ASN A 23 -7.66 -27.11 -16.90
CA ASN A 23 -6.24 -26.78 -16.76
C ASN A 23 -5.82 -25.43 -17.35
N ASN A 24 -6.74 -24.58 -17.79
CA ASN A 24 -6.37 -23.31 -18.44
C ASN A 24 -7.21 -22.10 -18.00
N MET A 25 -7.97 -22.21 -16.91
CA MET A 25 -8.68 -21.03 -16.38
C MET A 25 -7.76 -20.20 -15.48
N ASN A 26 -7.81 -18.88 -15.66
CA ASN A 26 -7.07 -17.96 -14.82
C ASN A 26 -7.53 -18.07 -13.35
N PRO A 27 -6.64 -18.43 -12.39
CA PRO A 27 -7.02 -18.64 -11.01
C PRO A 27 -7.54 -17.37 -10.31
N LEU A 28 -7.25 -16.18 -10.85
CA LEU A 28 -7.77 -14.89 -10.35
C LEU A 28 -9.23 -14.62 -10.79
N LEU A 29 -9.74 -15.38 -11.75
CA LEU A 29 -11.09 -15.23 -12.32
C LEU A 29 -12.04 -16.35 -11.91
N THR A 30 -11.58 -17.24 -11.03
CA THR A 30 -12.36 -18.38 -10.54
C THR A 30 -12.48 -18.31 -9.04
N ASP A 31 -13.68 -18.58 -8.51
CA ASP A 31 -13.89 -18.62 -7.08
C ASP A 31 -13.01 -19.71 -6.45
N SER A 32 -12.34 -19.34 -5.37
CA SER A 32 -11.49 -20.29 -4.66
C SER A 32 -12.34 -21.31 -3.92
N THR A 33 -11.97 -22.58 -4.04
CA THR A 33 -12.56 -23.68 -3.26
C THR A 33 -11.82 -23.95 -1.96
N LEU A 34 -10.81 -23.16 -1.64
CA LEU A 34 -10.08 -23.26 -0.39
C LEU A 34 -10.93 -22.74 0.79
N PRO A 35 -10.65 -23.16 2.02
CA PRO A 35 -11.28 -22.61 3.20
C PRO A 35 -11.23 -21.08 3.20
N TYR A 36 -12.36 -20.45 3.61
CA TYR A 36 -12.53 -18.99 3.67
C TYR A 36 -12.37 -18.25 2.32
N GLY A 37 -12.42 -18.96 1.20
CA GLY A 37 -12.21 -18.33 -0.11
C GLY A 37 -10.75 -17.88 -0.33
N ALA A 38 -9.79 -18.42 0.43
CA ALA A 38 -8.39 -18.01 0.34
C ALA A 38 -7.85 -18.11 -1.11
N PRO A 39 -7.11 -17.11 -1.61
CA PRO A 39 -6.57 -17.15 -2.97
C PRO A 39 -5.63 -18.34 -3.19
N ARG A 40 -5.64 -18.88 -4.40
CA ARG A 40 -4.77 -19.99 -4.82
C ARG A 40 -3.38 -19.46 -5.17
N PHE A 41 -2.61 -18.95 -4.20
CA PHE A 41 -1.25 -18.44 -4.42
C PHE A 41 -0.33 -19.48 -5.07
N ASP A 42 -0.52 -20.75 -4.79
CA ASP A 42 0.19 -21.86 -5.43
C ASP A 42 0.00 -21.93 -6.96
N LYS A 43 -1.09 -21.39 -7.50
CA LYS A 43 -1.44 -21.39 -8.93
C LYS A 43 -1.32 -20.03 -9.59
N ILE A 44 -1.36 -18.94 -8.84
CA ILE A 44 -1.25 -17.59 -9.39
C ILE A 44 0.17 -17.39 -9.95
N ARG A 45 0.27 -16.79 -11.13
CA ARG A 45 1.52 -16.45 -11.82
C ARG A 45 1.40 -15.04 -12.37
N THR A 46 2.54 -14.40 -12.61
CA THR A 46 2.60 -12.99 -13.09
C THR A 46 1.79 -12.77 -14.37
N GLU A 47 1.78 -13.74 -15.28
CA GLU A 47 1.04 -13.68 -16.54
C GLU A 47 -0.49 -13.69 -16.38
N HIS A 48 -1.01 -14.07 -15.22
CA HIS A 48 -2.44 -14.09 -14.95
C HIS A 48 -3.02 -12.71 -14.68
N TYR A 49 -2.24 -11.74 -14.18
CA TYR A 49 -2.76 -10.46 -13.70
C TYR A 49 -3.37 -9.61 -14.80
N LEU A 50 -2.63 -9.29 -15.88
CA LEU A 50 -3.16 -8.39 -16.90
C LEU A 50 -4.47 -8.88 -17.52
N PRO A 51 -4.58 -10.16 -17.97
CA PRO A 51 -5.86 -10.70 -18.46
C PRO A 51 -6.97 -10.69 -17.40
N ALA A 52 -6.62 -10.88 -16.11
CA ALA A 52 -7.61 -10.83 -15.03
C ALA A 52 -8.16 -9.42 -14.86
N PHE A 53 -7.32 -8.40 -14.87
CA PHE A 53 -7.76 -7.00 -14.84
C PHE A 53 -8.65 -6.64 -16.03
N GLU A 54 -8.24 -7.01 -17.24
CA GLU A 54 -9.03 -6.76 -18.46
C GLU A 54 -10.44 -7.33 -18.36
N GLN A 55 -10.56 -8.59 -17.94
CA GLN A 55 -11.85 -9.25 -17.78
C GLN A 55 -12.64 -8.68 -16.59
N ALA A 56 -12.03 -8.53 -15.42
CA ALA A 56 -12.72 -8.04 -14.22
C ALA A 56 -13.24 -6.59 -14.40
N ILE A 57 -12.49 -5.73 -15.09
CA ILE A 57 -12.96 -4.38 -15.44
C ILE A 57 -14.16 -4.44 -16.41
N ALA A 58 -14.14 -5.35 -17.38
CA ALA A 58 -15.26 -5.50 -18.30
C ALA A 58 -16.52 -6.01 -17.58
N GLU A 59 -16.37 -6.97 -16.66
CA GLU A 59 -17.44 -7.47 -15.80
C GLU A 59 -18.00 -6.36 -14.90
N ALA A 60 -17.13 -5.63 -14.21
CA ALA A 60 -17.50 -4.51 -13.35
C ALA A 60 -18.23 -3.40 -14.11
N LYS A 61 -17.80 -3.05 -15.33
CA LYS A 61 -18.52 -2.09 -16.19
C LYS A 61 -19.91 -2.61 -16.55
N ALA A 62 -20.06 -3.91 -16.84
CA ALA A 62 -21.38 -4.51 -17.14
C ALA A 62 -22.32 -4.50 -15.93
N GLU A 63 -21.80 -4.68 -14.71
CA GLU A 63 -22.58 -4.57 -13.48
C GLU A 63 -23.06 -3.12 -13.26
N ILE A 64 -22.20 -2.12 -13.47
CA ILE A 64 -22.59 -0.71 -13.45
C ILE A 64 -23.68 -0.41 -14.49
N ASP A 65 -23.52 -0.93 -15.71
CA ASP A 65 -24.54 -0.77 -16.77
C ASP A 65 -25.87 -1.41 -16.42
N ALA A 66 -25.86 -2.55 -15.72
CA ALA A 66 -27.07 -3.20 -15.22
C ALA A 66 -27.81 -2.32 -14.19
N ILE A 67 -27.09 -1.66 -13.28
CA ILE A 67 -27.67 -0.71 -12.34
C ILE A 67 -28.29 0.47 -13.08
N VAL A 68 -27.54 1.06 -14.02
CA VAL A 68 -27.98 2.22 -14.82
C VAL A 68 -29.25 1.91 -15.62
N ASN A 69 -29.28 0.72 -16.25
CA ASN A 69 -30.38 0.30 -17.13
C ASN A 69 -31.53 -0.39 -16.40
N ASN A 70 -31.51 -0.47 -15.05
CA ASN A 70 -32.60 -1.05 -14.28
C ASN A 70 -33.88 -0.21 -14.50
N PRO A 71 -35.00 -0.83 -15.00
CA PRO A 71 -36.24 -0.12 -15.30
C PRO A 71 -37.00 0.32 -14.05
N ASP A 72 -36.71 -0.28 -12.89
CA ASP A 72 -37.38 0.04 -11.65
C ASP A 72 -36.90 1.38 -11.07
N ALA A 73 -37.79 2.02 -10.31
CA ALA A 73 -37.43 3.25 -9.61
C ALA A 73 -36.23 3.00 -8.67
N PRO A 74 -35.31 3.98 -8.55
CA PRO A 74 -34.14 3.84 -7.68
C PRO A 74 -34.54 3.61 -6.22
N THR A 75 -33.98 2.56 -5.61
CA THR A 75 -34.08 2.26 -4.17
C THR A 75 -32.69 2.12 -3.58
N PHE A 76 -32.61 2.08 -2.26
CA PHE A 76 -31.34 1.82 -1.56
C PHE A 76 -30.73 0.49 -2.03
N GLU A 77 -31.53 -0.57 -2.14
CA GLU A 77 -31.08 -1.91 -2.51
C GLU A 77 -30.64 -1.99 -3.99
N ASN A 78 -31.50 -1.52 -4.93
CA ASN A 78 -31.23 -1.68 -6.37
C ASN A 78 -30.26 -0.64 -6.94
N THR A 79 -29.77 0.26 -6.10
CA THR A 79 -28.86 1.33 -6.54
C THR A 79 -27.62 1.41 -5.64
N VAL A 80 -27.79 1.61 -4.32
CA VAL A 80 -26.65 1.85 -3.42
C VAL A 80 -25.97 0.54 -3.04
N VAL A 81 -26.73 -0.46 -2.61
CA VAL A 81 -26.19 -1.80 -2.30
C VAL A 81 -25.65 -2.44 -3.57
N ALA A 82 -26.41 -2.39 -4.67
CA ALA A 82 -25.94 -2.94 -5.95
C ALA A 82 -24.64 -2.29 -6.44
N LEU A 83 -24.44 -1.00 -6.16
CA LEU A 83 -23.19 -0.30 -6.49
C LEU A 83 -22.05 -0.67 -5.54
N ASP A 84 -22.31 -0.88 -4.26
CA ASP A 84 -21.33 -1.30 -3.26
C ASP A 84 -20.80 -2.73 -3.53
N GLU A 85 -21.65 -3.58 -4.09
CA GLU A 85 -21.31 -4.95 -4.49
C GLU A 85 -20.67 -5.05 -5.89
N ALA A 86 -20.87 -4.02 -6.74
CA ALA A 86 -20.37 -4.04 -8.11
C ALA A 86 -18.85 -3.94 -8.16
N GLY A 87 -18.22 -4.81 -8.97
CA GLY A 87 -16.76 -4.84 -9.14
C GLY A 87 -16.05 -5.70 -8.10
N SER A 88 -16.72 -6.49 -7.28
CA SER A 88 -16.09 -7.30 -6.23
C SER A 88 -14.97 -8.21 -6.76
N ARG A 89 -15.11 -8.79 -7.97
CA ARG A 89 -14.03 -9.54 -8.61
C ARG A 89 -12.83 -8.66 -8.97
N LEU A 90 -13.08 -7.44 -9.40
CA LEU A 90 -12.02 -6.47 -9.69
C LEU A 90 -11.27 -6.08 -8.40
N ASP A 91 -12.00 -5.91 -7.30
CA ASP A 91 -11.41 -5.63 -5.99
C ASP A 91 -10.56 -6.79 -5.49
N ASP A 92 -10.99 -8.04 -5.68
CA ASP A 92 -10.20 -9.23 -5.35
C ASP A 92 -8.89 -9.29 -6.16
N VAL A 93 -8.98 -9.11 -7.48
CA VAL A 93 -7.80 -9.10 -8.37
C VAL A 93 -6.84 -7.97 -8.00
N ALA A 94 -7.36 -6.77 -7.77
CA ALA A 94 -6.59 -5.60 -7.39
C ALA A 94 -5.97 -5.77 -6.00
N GLY A 95 -6.72 -6.29 -5.02
CA GLY A 95 -6.24 -6.56 -3.68
C GLY A 95 -5.04 -7.51 -3.67
N ILE A 96 -5.11 -8.62 -4.40
CA ILE A 96 -4.00 -9.57 -4.53
C ILE A 96 -2.81 -8.92 -5.24
N PHE A 97 -3.05 -8.27 -6.38
CA PHE A 97 -1.98 -7.70 -7.20
C PHE A 97 -1.20 -6.60 -6.47
N TYR A 98 -1.90 -5.60 -5.92
CA TYR A 98 -1.24 -4.46 -5.27
C TYR A 98 -0.55 -4.84 -3.96
N ASN A 99 -1.09 -5.81 -3.20
CA ASN A 99 -0.40 -6.36 -2.04
C ASN A 99 0.95 -6.98 -2.42
N LEU A 100 0.97 -7.83 -3.44
CA LEU A 100 2.21 -8.46 -3.90
C LEU A 100 3.15 -7.48 -4.62
N LEU A 101 2.61 -6.47 -5.30
CA LEU A 101 3.41 -5.41 -5.91
C LEU A 101 4.22 -4.64 -4.86
N GLU A 102 3.68 -4.44 -3.66
CA GLU A 102 4.38 -3.76 -2.55
C GLU A 102 5.29 -4.68 -1.75
N ALA A 103 4.89 -5.95 -1.55
CA ALA A 103 5.59 -6.88 -0.66
C ALA A 103 6.64 -7.75 -1.36
N ASP A 104 6.38 -8.16 -2.60
CA ASP A 104 7.21 -9.11 -3.36
C ASP A 104 7.21 -8.77 -4.87
N THR A 105 7.63 -7.56 -5.19
CA THR A 105 7.62 -7.05 -6.57
C THR A 105 8.80 -7.56 -7.40
N ASN A 106 8.60 -7.56 -8.72
CA ASN A 106 9.64 -7.75 -9.72
C ASN A 106 9.37 -6.87 -10.95
N GLU A 107 10.33 -6.78 -11.88
CA GLU A 107 10.22 -5.93 -13.07
C GLU A 107 8.93 -6.19 -13.89
N ARG A 108 8.55 -7.47 -14.06
CA ARG A 108 7.34 -7.82 -14.81
C ARG A 108 6.07 -7.36 -14.11
N MET A 109 6.01 -7.41 -12.78
CA MET A 109 4.88 -6.87 -12.02
C MET A 109 4.81 -5.35 -12.13
N GLN A 110 5.94 -4.66 -12.11
CA GLN A 110 6.00 -3.21 -12.31
C GLN A 110 5.54 -2.80 -13.73
N ASP A 111 5.91 -3.56 -14.76
CA ASP A 111 5.44 -3.36 -16.14
C ASP A 111 3.91 -3.59 -16.26
N ILE A 112 3.36 -4.54 -15.52
CA ILE A 112 1.90 -4.76 -15.45
C ILE A 112 1.24 -3.58 -14.73
N ALA A 113 1.80 -3.10 -13.63
CA ALA A 113 1.27 -1.94 -12.90
C ALA A 113 1.17 -0.69 -13.77
N GLU A 114 2.16 -0.44 -14.65
CA GLU A 114 2.11 0.66 -15.62
C GLU A 114 0.94 0.55 -16.61
N LYS A 115 0.56 -0.66 -16.99
CA LYS A 115 -0.57 -0.90 -17.90
C LYS A 115 -1.90 -0.86 -17.17
N VAL A 116 -1.95 -1.40 -15.97
CA VAL A 116 -3.18 -1.50 -15.16
C VAL A 116 -3.57 -0.15 -14.55
N SER A 117 -2.61 0.69 -14.15
CA SER A 117 -2.90 1.99 -13.51
C SER A 117 -3.83 2.90 -14.34
N PRO A 118 -3.59 3.13 -15.65
CA PRO A 118 -4.54 3.91 -16.46
C PRO A 118 -5.89 3.19 -16.64
N MET A 119 -5.92 1.84 -16.73
CA MET A 119 -7.18 1.09 -16.85
C MET A 119 -8.05 1.25 -15.60
N MET A 120 -7.45 1.19 -14.42
CA MET A 120 -8.14 1.42 -13.13
C MET A 120 -8.61 2.87 -13.01
N THR A 121 -7.82 3.83 -13.47
CA THR A 121 -8.22 5.24 -13.50
C THR A 121 -9.41 5.44 -14.45
N GLU A 122 -9.37 4.85 -15.65
CA GLU A 122 -10.49 4.89 -16.60
C GLU A 122 -11.76 4.29 -16.00
N TYR A 123 -11.66 3.13 -15.35
CA TYR A 123 -12.80 2.51 -14.67
C TYR A 123 -13.34 3.41 -13.54
N SER A 124 -12.47 3.98 -12.71
CA SER A 124 -12.88 4.93 -11.68
C SER A 124 -13.64 6.13 -12.25
N MET A 125 -13.18 6.69 -13.40
CA MET A 125 -13.86 7.77 -14.08
C MET A 125 -15.18 7.31 -14.73
N TYR A 126 -15.22 6.08 -15.27
CA TYR A 126 -16.43 5.49 -15.82
C TYR A 126 -17.56 5.42 -14.77
N VAL A 127 -17.23 5.12 -13.53
CA VAL A 127 -18.19 5.10 -12.41
C VAL A 127 -18.50 6.51 -11.93
N SER A 128 -17.48 7.26 -11.52
CA SER A 128 -17.66 8.55 -10.80
C SER A 128 -18.26 9.66 -11.66
N LEU A 129 -18.04 9.63 -12.98
CA LEU A 129 -18.56 10.62 -13.93
C LEU A 129 -19.82 10.17 -14.66
N ASN A 130 -20.38 9.00 -14.31
CA ASN A 130 -21.58 8.43 -14.93
C ASN A 130 -22.83 9.18 -14.48
N GLU A 131 -23.35 10.03 -15.37
CA GLU A 131 -24.52 10.87 -15.06
C GLU A 131 -25.81 10.07 -14.74
N PRO A 132 -26.19 9.02 -15.51
CA PRO A 132 -27.33 8.19 -15.18
C PRO A 132 -27.18 7.48 -13.83
N LEU A 133 -26.01 6.95 -13.51
CA LEU A 133 -25.74 6.32 -12.22
C LEU A 133 -25.86 7.32 -11.07
N PHE A 134 -25.24 8.49 -11.22
CA PHE A 134 -25.35 9.56 -10.23
C PHE A 134 -26.79 10.03 -10.04
N ALA A 135 -27.59 10.13 -11.11
CA ALA A 135 -29.00 10.49 -11.01
C ALA A 135 -29.80 9.49 -10.17
N ARG A 136 -29.49 8.17 -10.27
CA ARG A 136 -30.10 7.14 -9.43
C ARG A 136 -29.69 7.29 -7.95
N VAL A 137 -28.41 7.46 -7.67
CA VAL A 137 -27.90 7.67 -6.31
C VAL A 137 -28.51 8.92 -5.69
N LYS A 138 -28.58 10.01 -6.45
CA LYS A 138 -29.22 11.28 -6.04
C LYS A 138 -30.68 11.10 -5.71
N ALA A 139 -31.43 10.37 -6.54
CA ALA A 139 -32.84 10.10 -6.30
C ALA A 139 -33.08 9.32 -4.98
N VAL A 140 -32.23 8.34 -4.66
CA VAL A 140 -32.28 7.64 -3.37
C VAL A 140 -31.95 8.59 -2.23
N HIS A 141 -30.90 9.39 -2.36
CA HIS A 141 -30.45 10.34 -1.34
C HIS A 141 -31.54 11.40 -1.01
N GLU A 142 -32.25 11.89 -2.04
CA GLU A 142 -33.31 12.90 -1.90
C GLU A 142 -34.67 12.30 -1.52
N SER A 143 -34.86 10.98 -1.56
CA SER A 143 -36.13 10.33 -1.31
C SER A 143 -36.63 10.42 0.14
N GLY A 144 -35.72 10.67 1.09
CA GLY A 144 -36.02 10.67 2.52
C GLY A 144 -36.42 9.31 3.07
N VAL A 145 -36.02 8.21 2.39
CA VAL A 145 -36.31 6.85 2.87
C VAL A 145 -35.74 6.61 4.27
N ALA A 146 -36.50 5.96 5.13
CA ALA A 146 -36.03 5.58 6.46
C ALA A 146 -35.02 4.43 6.33
N LEU A 147 -33.79 4.65 6.77
CA LEU A 147 -32.65 3.70 6.73
C LEU A 147 -32.11 3.49 8.13
N GLU A 148 -31.55 2.32 8.39
CA GLU A 148 -30.72 2.08 9.58
C GLU A 148 -29.44 2.94 9.51
N GLN A 149 -28.75 3.12 10.65
CA GLN A 149 -27.63 4.06 10.76
C GLN A 149 -26.47 3.74 9.79
N ASP A 150 -26.12 2.48 9.62
CA ASP A 150 -25.10 1.99 8.70
C ASP A 150 -25.49 2.22 7.24
N GLN A 151 -26.73 1.91 6.88
CA GLN A 151 -27.31 2.14 5.55
C GLN A 151 -27.34 3.64 5.20
N ALA A 152 -27.76 4.48 6.12
CA ALA A 152 -27.73 5.93 5.95
C ALA A 152 -26.31 6.47 5.77
N THR A 153 -25.34 5.88 6.49
CA THR A 153 -23.93 6.21 6.34
C THR A 153 -23.40 5.80 4.98
N LEU A 154 -23.72 4.60 4.49
CA LEU A 154 -23.34 4.13 3.16
C LEU A 154 -23.89 5.06 2.08
N LEU A 155 -25.19 5.38 2.14
CA LEU A 155 -25.81 6.30 1.18
C LEU A 155 -25.14 7.69 1.18
N ASP A 156 -24.89 8.28 2.35
CA ASP A 156 -24.23 9.58 2.48
C ASP A 156 -22.81 9.55 1.88
N LYS A 157 -22.04 8.50 2.19
CA LYS A 157 -20.68 8.31 1.64
C LYS A 157 -20.70 8.12 0.13
N THR A 158 -21.60 7.29 -0.37
CA THR A 158 -21.75 7.06 -1.81
C THR A 158 -22.09 8.36 -2.54
N TRP A 159 -23.09 9.10 -2.07
CA TRP A 159 -23.47 10.39 -2.65
C TRP A 159 -22.31 11.39 -2.64
N LYS A 160 -21.63 11.54 -1.51
CA LYS A 160 -20.46 12.42 -1.38
C LYS A 160 -19.32 12.01 -2.31
N SER A 161 -19.07 10.72 -2.49
CA SER A 161 -18.02 10.25 -3.38
C SER A 161 -18.27 10.70 -4.83
N PHE A 162 -19.50 10.62 -5.32
CA PHE A 162 -19.89 11.13 -6.63
C PHE A 162 -19.70 12.64 -6.75
N VAL A 163 -20.23 13.40 -5.79
CA VAL A 163 -20.13 14.88 -5.80
C VAL A 163 -18.66 15.32 -5.82
N ARG A 164 -17.85 14.73 -4.96
CA ARG A 164 -16.41 15.01 -4.85
C ARG A 164 -15.60 14.43 -6.00
N GLY A 165 -16.09 13.35 -6.62
CA GLY A 165 -15.51 12.71 -7.80
C GLY A 165 -15.85 13.41 -9.11
N GLY A 166 -16.52 14.58 -9.07
CA GLY A 166 -16.78 15.40 -10.26
C GLY A 166 -18.07 15.08 -11.01
N ALA A 167 -19.03 14.33 -10.41
CA ALA A 167 -20.30 14.01 -11.06
C ALA A 167 -21.08 15.25 -11.55
N ASN A 168 -20.96 16.37 -10.83
CA ASN A 168 -21.61 17.65 -11.14
C ASN A 168 -20.83 18.51 -12.16
N LEU A 169 -19.66 18.10 -12.63
CA LEU A 169 -18.87 18.84 -13.60
C LEU A 169 -19.55 18.87 -14.98
N GLY A 170 -19.33 19.95 -15.73
CA GLY A 170 -19.67 20.01 -17.15
C GLY A 170 -18.79 19.07 -17.98
N ALA A 171 -19.18 18.79 -19.21
CA ALA A 171 -18.50 17.82 -20.07
C ALA A 171 -17.00 18.15 -20.32
N GLU A 172 -16.66 19.43 -20.47
CA GLU A 172 -15.28 19.89 -20.68
C GLU A 172 -14.42 19.66 -19.42
N ASP A 173 -14.97 20.01 -18.25
CA ASP A 173 -14.29 19.82 -16.96
C ASP A 173 -14.14 18.33 -16.61
N LYS A 174 -15.14 17.49 -16.95
CA LYS A 174 -15.04 16.02 -16.81
C LYS A 174 -13.89 15.45 -17.64
N ALA A 175 -13.76 15.88 -18.90
CA ALA A 175 -12.66 15.44 -19.76
C ALA A 175 -11.30 15.91 -19.22
N THR A 176 -11.24 17.14 -18.72
CA THR A 176 -10.04 17.71 -18.11
C THR A 176 -9.67 16.94 -16.84
N TYR A 177 -10.62 16.69 -15.95
CA TYR A 177 -10.42 15.93 -14.71
C TYR A 177 -9.90 14.51 -14.97
N SER A 178 -10.52 13.80 -15.93
CA SER A 178 -10.09 12.45 -16.31
C SER A 178 -8.64 12.44 -16.79
N LYS A 179 -8.27 13.36 -17.69
CA LYS A 179 -6.90 13.47 -18.20
C LYS A 179 -5.87 13.76 -17.10
N LEU A 180 -6.18 14.72 -16.21
CA LEU A 180 -5.29 15.06 -15.11
C LEU A 180 -5.14 13.91 -14.11
N SER A 181 -6.19 13.14 -13.87
CA SER A 181 -6.18 11.98 -12.97
C SER A 181 -5.36 10.82 -13.54
N GLU A 182 -5.46 10.56 -14.83
CA GLU A 182 -4.63 9.58 -15.54
C GLU A 182 -3.15 9.96 -15.46
N GLU A 183 -2.81 11.21 -15.79
CA GLU A 183 -1.43 11.71 -15.71
C GLU A 183 -0.88 11.62 -14.28
N LEU A 184 -1.68 12.00 -13.26
CA LEU A 184 -1.28 11.90 -11.87
C LEU A 184 -1.01 10.45 -11.43
N SER A 185 -1.84 9.49 -11.87
CA SER A 185 -1.67 8.09 -11.50
C SER A 185 -0.33 7.53 -12.02
N LEU A 186 0.01 7.83 -13.28
CA LEU A 186 1.27 7.41 -13.90
C LEU A 186 2.50 8.04 -13.23
N LEU A 187 2.46 9.36 -12.94
CA LEU A 187 3.57 10.02 -12.25
C LEU A 187 3.77 9.51 -10.81
N THR A 188 2.68 9.19 -10.12
CA THR A 188 2.76 8.64 -8.77
C THR A 188 3.37 7.23 -8.77
N LEU A 189 3.01 6.40 -9.75
CA LEU A 189 3.61 5.08 -9.95
C LEU A 189 5.11 5.21 -10.27
N GLN A 190 5.47 6.11 -11.19
CA GLN A 190 6.87 6.36 -11.56
C GLN A 190 7.70 6.86 -10.36
N TYR A 191 7.11 7.69 -9.50
CA TYR A 191 7.77 8.14 -8.27
C TYR A 191 8.18 6.96 -7.39
N GLY A 192 7.27 6.01 -7.16
CA GLY A 192 7.56 4.80 -6.37
C GLY A 192 8.65 3.93 -6.99
N LYS A 193 8.59 3.70 -8.31
CA LYS A 193 9.61 2.95 -9.06
C LYS A 193 10.99 3.57 -8.92
N ASN A 194 11.10 4.89 -9.05
CA ASN A 194 12.37 5.60 -8.93
C ASN A 194 12.98 5.47 -7.52
N VAL A 195 12.15 5.59 -6.48
CA VAL A 195 12.60 5.39 -5.09
C VAL A 195 13.12 3.97 -4.88
N LEU A 196 12.38 2.97 -5.36
CA LEU A 196 12.78 1.55 -5.25
C LEU A 196 14.08 1.30 -6.01
N ALA A 197 14.19 1.77 -7.26
CA ALA A 197 15.39 1.62 -8.08
C ALA A 197 16.61 2.28 -7.42
N ALA A 198 16.46 3.52 -6.92
CA ALA A 198 17.55 4.22 -6.22
C ALA A 198 17.95 3.52 -4.91
N THR A 199 16.97 2.93 -4.20
CA THR A 199 17.24 2.16 -2.98
C THR A 199 18.05 0.90 -3.29
N ASN A 200 17.68 0.16 -4.32
CA ASN A 200 18.31 -1.10 -4.70
C ASN A 200 19.68 -0.92 -5.37
N ALA A 201 19.91 0.22 -6.01
CA ALA A 201 21.16 0.53 -6.69
C ALA A 201 22.32 0.77 -5.73
N PHE A 202 22.05 1.18 -4.49
CA PHE A 202 23.11 1.46 -3.52
C PHE A 202 23.58 0.19 -2.80
N THR A 203 24.90 0.04 -2.70
CA THR A 203 25.54 -0.97 -1.85
C THR A 203 26.86 -0.41 -1.33
N LEU A 204 27.02 -0.44 -0.02
CA LEU A 204 28.31 -0.21 0.64
C LEU A 204 28.98 -1.57 0.85
N ASN A 205 29.94 -1.92 0.01
CA ASN A 205 30.71 -3.15 0.16
C ASN A 205 32.02 -2.86 0.91
N LEU A 206 32.28 -3.61 1.98
CA LEU A 206 33.48 -3.52 2.82
C LEU A 206 34.27 -4.83 2.70
N THR A 207 35.57 -4.73 2.53
CA THR A 207 36.49 -5.89 2.42
C THR A 207 37.50 -5.94 3.55
N GLU A 208 37.65 -4.85 4.29
CA GLU A 208 38.60 -4.76 5.40
C GLU A 208 37.88 -4.95 6.74
N GLU A 209 38.36 -5.85 7.57
CA GLU A 209 37.76 -6.14 8.87
C GLU A 209 37.76 -4.91 9.81
N ALA A 210 38.71 -4.03 9.67
CA ALA A 210 38.79 -2.78 10.44
C ALA A 210 37.59 -1.84 10.18
N ASP A 211 36.94 -1.93 9.03
CA ASP A 211 35.75 -1.14 8.70
C ASP A 211 34.47 -1.62 9.41
N LEU A 212 34.55 -2.81 10.01
CA LEU A 212 33.44 -3.42 10.76
C LEU A 212 33.45 -3.06 12.25
N GLU A 213 34.38 -2.23 12.69
CA GLU A 213 34.51 -1.87 14.10
C GLU A 213 33.20 -1.32 14.66
N GLY A 214 32.79 -1.84 15.82
CA GLY A 214 31.56 -1.51 16.52
C GLY A 214 30.31 -2.28 16.06
N LEU A 215 30.34 -2.93 14.90
CA LEU A 215 29.20 -3.72 14.42
C LEU A 215 29.07 -5.03 15.18
N PRO A 216 27.90 -5.35 15.77
CA PRO A 216 27.62 -6.64 16.39
C PRO A 216 27.70 -7.80 15.40
N GLU A 217 27.92 -9.03 15.94
CA GLU A 217 28.07 -10.23 15.11
C GLU A 217 26.88 -10.48 14.17
N PHE A 218 25.64 -10.37 14.68
CA PHE A 218 24.45 -10.57 13.85
C PHE A 218 24.36 -9.62 12.66
N VAL A 219 24.89 -8.38 12.80
CA VAL A 219 24.94 -7.39 11.70
C VAL A 219 25.99 -7.79 10.66
N ARG A 220 27.13 -8.31 11.11
CA ARG A 220 28.19 -8.80 10.23
C ARG A 220 27.75 -10.05 9.46
N GLU A 221 27.09 -11.00 10.14
CA GLU A 221 26.51 -12.19 9.50
C GLU A 221 25.48 -11.82 8.41
N ALA A 222 24.55 -10.93 8.72
CA ALA A 222 23.58 -10.44 7.75
C ALA A 222 24.24 -9.75 6.56
N ALA A 223 25.31 -9.00 6.79
CA ALA A 223 26.07 -8.34 5.73
C ALA A 223 26.83 -9.32 4.82
N VAL A 224 27.31 -10.46 5.35
CA VAL A 224 27.89 -11.56 4.56
C VAL A 224 26.83 -12.18 3.64
N GLU A 225 25.62 -12.44 4.14
CA GLU A 225 24.54 -13.00 3.31
C GLU A 225 24.10 -12.01 2.23
N THR A 226 24.04 -10.71 2.55
CA THR A 226 23.77 -9.67 1.56
C THR A 226 24.87 -9.62 0.48
N ALA A 227 26.15 -9.73 0.85
CA ALA A 227 27.26 -9.77 -0.12
C ALA A 227 27.14 -10.99 -1.05
N LYS A 228 26.88 -12.19 -0.47
CA LYS A 228 26.66 -13.42 -1.25
C LYS A 228 25.51 -13.28 -2.25
N SER A 229 24.38 -12.74 -1.83
CA SER A 229 23.21 -12.55 -2.69
C SER A 229 23.49 -11.62 -3.88
N LYS A 230 24.44 -10.69 -3.70
CA LYS A 230 24.90 -9.74 -4.73
C LYS A 230 26.16 -10.19 -5.47
N ASN A 231 26.65 -11.42 -5.24
CA ASN A 231 27.89 -11.96 -5.79
C ASN A 231 29.12 -11.06 -5.51
N MET A 232 29.22 -10.55 -4.28
CA MET A 232 30.31 -9.72 -3.77
C MET A 232 31.10 -10.45 -2.70
N ASP A 233 32.40 -10.14 -2.58
CA ASP A 233 33.24 -10.58 -1.46
C ASP A 233 33.10 -9.61 -0.28
N GLY A 234 33.33 -10.10 0.94
CA GLY A 234 33.33 -9.30 2.15
C GLY A 234 31.94 -9.11 2.75
N TRP A 235 31.59 -7.88 3.10
CA TRP A 235 30.37 -7.48 3.79
C TRP A 235 29.64 -6.39 3.03
N ALA A 236 28.41 -6.61 2.66
CA ALA A 236 27.61 -5.66 1.92
C ALA A 236 26.46 -5.11 2.78
N PHE A 237 26.35 -3.79 2.81
CA PHE A 237 25.27 -3.06 3.48
C PHE A 237 24.45 -2.31 2.44
N ASP A 238 23.15 -2.38 2.54
CA ASP A 238 22.20 -1.73 1.65
C ASP A 238 21.32 -0.72 2.41
N LEU A 239 20.36 -0.12 1.71
CA LEU A 239 19.44 0.86 2.30
C LEU A 239 18.15 0.24 2.85
N SER A 240 18.07 -1.08 3.01
CA SER A 240 16.98 -1.70 3.73
C SER A 240 16.99 -1.27 5.20
N ALA A 241 15.81 -1.17 5.81
CA ALA A 241 15.69 -0.68 7.18
C ALA A 241 16.54 -1.44 8.21
N PRO A 242 16.64 -2.79 8.17
CA PRO A 242 17.50 -3.53 9.10
C PRO A 242 19.00 -3.25 8.89
N SER A 243 19.46 -3.22 7.63
CA SER A 243 20.87 -2.98 7.29
C SER A 243 21.29 -1.54 7.62
N TYR A 244 20.54 -0.56 7.09
CA TYR A 244 20.81 0.86 7.34
C TYR A 244 20.72 1.20 8.83
N GLY A 245 19.64 0.80 9.50
CA GLY A 245 19.40 1.12 10.91
C GLY A 245 20.50 0.57 11.83
N ALA A 246 20.90 -0.70 11.64
CA ALA A 246 21.97 -1.31 12.42
C ALA A 246 23.33 -0.64 12.15
N PHE A 247 23.65 -0.35 10.89
CA PHE A 247 24.89 0.33 10.54
C PHE A 247 25.01 1.72 11.19
N MET A 248 23.92 2.51 11.15
CA MET A 248 23.87 3.85 11.75
C MET A 248 23.97 3.85 13.26
N LYS A 249 23.50 2.79 13.93
CA LYS A 249 23.58 2.64 15.39
C LYS A 249 24.96 2.23 15.89
N TYR A 250 25.60 1.28 15.20
CA TYR A 250 26.71 0.55 15.79
C TYR A 250 28.07 0.85 15.17
N SER A 251 28.16 1.18 13.86
CA SER A 251 29.45 1.41 13.21
C SER A 251 30.19 2.59 13.83
N THR A 252 31.45 2.38 14.26
CA THR A 252 32.33 3.47 14.72
C THR A 252 32.84 4.34 13.57
N ARG A 253 32.81 3.83 12.32
CA ARG A 253 33.26 4.52 11.12
C ARG A 253 32.32 5.65 10.73
N ARG A 254 32.59 6.85 11.23
CA ARG A 254 31.77 8.04 11.00
C ARG A 254 31.65 8.42 9.51
N ASP A 255 32.73 8.30 8.77
CA ASP A 255 32.75 8.54 7.33
C ASP A 255 31.82 7.60 6.56
N LEU A 256 31.78 6.32 6.95
CA LEU A 256 30.87 5.35 6.35
C LEU A 256 29.41 5.56 6.79
N ARG A 257 29.17 5.98 8.05
CA ARG A 257 27.81 6.41 8.48
C ARG A 257 27.34 7.60 7.66
N GLN A 258 28.18 8.61 7.42
CA GLN A 258 27.85 9.74 6.55
C GLN A 258 27.50 9.28 5.14
N LYS A 259 28.29 8.37 4.56
CA LYS A 259 28.02 7.81 3.22
C LYS A 259 26.68 7.09 3.16
N MET A 260 26.37 6.24 4.16
CA MET A 260 25.08 5.56 4.28
C MET A 260 23.92 6.54 4.45
N TRP A 261 24.09 7.53 5.34
CA TRP A 261 23.06 8.54 5.59
C TRP A 261 22.75 9.38 4.35
N MET A 262 23.79 9.84 3.64
CA MET A 262 23.62 10.58 2.39
C MET A 262 22.89 9.73 1.36
N ALA A 263 23.34 8.50 1.12
CA ALA A 263 22.69 7.60 0.17
C ALA A 263 21.21 7.36 0.50
N TYR A 264 20.88 7.19 1.79
CA TYR A 264 19.50 6.97 2.23
C TYR A 264 18.61 8.20 2.05
N ASN A 265 19.10 9.39 2.45
CA ASN A 265 18.29 10.61 2.49
C ASN A 265 18.24 11.39 1.17
N THR A 266 19.14 11.09 0.23
CA THR A 266 19.14 11.70 -1.12
C THR A 266 18.73 10.73 -2.22
N ARG A 267 18.05 9.62 -1.84
CA ARG A 267 17.52 8.67 -2.83
C ARG A 267 16.61 9.37 -3.82
N ALA A 268 16.74 9.01 -5.09
CA ALA A 268 15.93 9.54 -6.18
C ALA A 268 15.92 11.09 -6.25
N THR A 269 17.03 11.76 -5.89
CA THR A 269 17.16 13.20 -6.09
C THR A 269 18.07 13.56 -7.26
N GLU A 270 18.83 12.60 -7.79
CA GLU A 270 19.80 12.79 -8.87
C GLU A 270 19.75 11.63 -9.88
N GLY A 271 20.33 11.85 -11.07
CA GLY A 271 20.43 10.84 -12.13
C GLY A 271 19.10 10.48 -12.78
N ASP A 272 19.06 9.33 -13.45
CA ASP A 272 17.91 8.88 -14.24
C ASP A 272 16.67 8.56 -13.40
N ASN A 273 16.86 8.24 -12.12
CA ASN A 273 15.79 7.96 -11.17
C ASN A 273 15.39 9.20 -10.34
N SER A 274 15.71 10.42 -10.79
CA SER A 274 15.38 11.63 -10.02
C SER A 274 13.89 11.91 -9.99
N ASN A 275 13.36 12.13 -8.78
CA ASN A 275 11.97 12.50 -8.53
C ASN A 275 11.75 14.01 -8.35
N ILE A 276 12.78 14.84 -8.47
CA ILE A 276 12.64 16.28 -8.18
C ILE A 276 11.58 16.93 -9.07
N GLU A 277 11.64 16.68 -10.39
CA GLU A 277 10.65 17.21 -11.32
C GLU A 277 9.29 16.53 -11.17
N LEU A 278 9.26 15.22 -10.88
CA LEU A 278 8.01 14.51 -10.61
C LEU A 278 7.28 15.09 -9.38
N CYS A 279 7.99 15.43 -8.31
CA CYS A 279 7.39 16.08 -7.13
C CYS A 279 6.67 17.38 -7.52
N ARG A 280 7.32 18.21 -8.34
CA ARG A 280 6.72 19.46 -8.83
C ARG A 280 5.48 19.20 -9.67
N GLN A 281 5.56 18.28 -10.62
CA GLN A 281 4.45 17.92 -11.51
C GLN A 281 3.27 17.32 -10.73
N ILE A 282 3.52 16.40 -9.80
CA ILE A 282 2.49 15.82 -8.95
C ILE A 282 1.79 16.89 -8.11
N ALA A 283 2.54 17.83 -7.53
CA ALA A 283 1.95 18.92 -6.75
C ALA A 283 1.08 19.85 -7.62
N GLU A 284 1.54 20.18 -8.83
CA GLU A 284 0.81 21.00 -9.81
C GLU A 284 -0.46 20.30 -10.28
N LEU A 285 -0.39 19.02 -10.65
CA LEU A 285 -1.56 18.24 -11.07
C LEU A 285 -2.61 18.15 -9.95
N ARG A 286 -2.17 17.90 -8.71
CA ARG A 286 -3.09 17.89 -7.56
C ARG A 286 -3.80 19.22 -7.36
N LEU A 287 -3.08 20.35 -7.51
CA LEU A 287 -3.71 21.67 -7.46
C LEU A 287 -4.71 21.86 -8.59
N ARG A 288 -4.34 21.51 -9.82
CA ARG A 288 -5.23 21.64 -10.99
C ARG A 288 -6.48 20.77 -10.84
N ILE A 289 -6.35 19.55 -10.38
CA ILE A 289 -7.48 18.65 -10.07
C ILE A 289 -8.40 19.30 -9.03
N ALA A 290 -7.85 19.79 -7.92
CA ALA A 290 -8.64 20.45 -6.90
C ALA A 290 -9.39 21.67 -7.45
N ASN A 291 -8.76 22.49 -8.30
CA ASN A 291 -9.39 23.65 -8.90
C ASN A 291 -10.52 23.27 -9.88
N VAL A 292 -10.35 22.22 -10.69
CA VAL A 292 -11.42 21.69 -11.57
C VAL A 292 -12.62 21.22 -10.72
N LEU A 293 -12.38 20.62 -9.55
CA LEU A 293 -13.41 20.19 -8.62
C LEU A 293 -14.00 21.34 -7.77
N GLY A 294 -13.54 22.59 -7.97
CA GLY A 294 -14.05 23.78 -7.27
C GLY A 294 -13.40 24.12 -5.93
N TYR A 295 -12.29 23.45 -5.58
CA TYR A 295 -11.53 23.72 -4.36
C TYR A 295 -10.37 24.69 -4.60
N ALA A 296 -10.08 25.56 -3.64
CA ALA A 296 -8.98 26.52 -3.75
C ALA A 296 -7.61 25.84 -3.74
N THR A 297 -7.44 24.82 -2.91
CA THR A 297 -6.21 24.02 -2.80
C THR A 297 -6.51 22.53 -2.73
N TYR A 298 -5.48 21.70 -3.02
CA TYR A 298 -5.59 20.25 -2.82
C TYR A 298 -5.79 19.88 -1.35
N ALA A 299 -5.26 20.67 -0.42
CA ALA A 299 -5.45 20.42 1.01
C ALA A 299 -6.91 20.63 1.42
N ASP A 300 -7.61 21.65 0.88
CA ASP A 300 -9.04 21.84 1.11
C ASP A 300 -9.85 20.62 0.63
N TYR A 301 -9.58 20.16 -0.60
CA TYR A 301 -10.19 18.96 -1.14
C TYR A 301 -9.92 17.72 -0.29
N ALA A 302 -8.65 17.46 0.06
CA ALA A 302 -8.25 16.24 0.75
C ALA A 302 -8.78 16.19 2.19
N LEU A 303 -8.90 17.33 2.88
CA LEU A 303 -9.28 17.38 4.28
C LEU A 303 -10.79 17.40 4.53
N GLU A 304 -11.61 17.72 3.55
CA GLU A 304 -13.06 17.86 3.70
C GLU A 304 -13.71 16.64 4.37
N GLU A 305 -13.35 15.43 3.99
CA GLU A 305 -13.87 14.18 4.54
C GLU A 305 -12.93 13.53 5.59
N ARG A 306 -11.92 14.28 6.07
CA ARG A 306 -11.03 13.82 7.12
C ARG A 306 -11.39 14.46 8.47
N MET A 307 -10.88 13.88 9.57
CA MET A 307 -11.19 14.35 10.94
C MET A 307 -10.86 15.82 11.16
N ALA A 308 -9.78 16.34 10.59
CA ALA A 308 -9.36 17.73 10.76
C ALA A 308 -10.22 18.73 9.98
N LYS A 309 -10.90 18.32 8.92
CA LYS A 309 -11.78 19.11 8.06
C LYS A 309 -11.10 20.26 7.29
N THR A 310 -10.16 20.98 7.87
CA THR A 310 -9.56 22.18 7.27
C THR A 310 -8.03 22.20 7.44
N PRO A 311 -7.28 22.83 6.52
CA PRO A 311 -5.85 23.06 6.66
C PRO A 311 -5.50 23.87 7.92
N GLN A 312 -6.37 24.79 8.32
CA GLN A 312 -6.17 25.58 9.54
C GLN A 312 -6.16 24.69 10.78
N THR A 313 -7.14 23.77 10.93
CA THR A 313 -7.19 22.82 12.05
C THR A 313 -5.92 21.97 12.14
N VAL A 314 -5.40 21.52 10.97
CA VAL A 314 -4.13 20.78 10.92
C VAL A 314 -2.97 21.63 11.42
N ASN A 315 -2.86 22.87 10.96
CA ASN A 315 -1.79 23.79 11.37
C ASN A 315 -1.84 24.12 12.86
N GLU A 316 -3.03 24.38 13.40
CA GLU A 316 -3.23 24.65 14.84
C GLU A 316 -2.83 23.42 15.68
N PHE A 317 -3.19 22.21 15.23
CA PHE A 317 -2.80 20.97 15.88
C PHE A 317 -1.27 20.78 15.87
N ILE A 318 -0.63 20.96 14.72
CA ILE A 318 0.83 20.87 14.59
C ILE A 318 1.52 21.91 15.48
N GLN A 319 1.03 23.16 15.49
CA GLN A 319 1.60 24.22 16.32
C GLN A 319 1.49 23.89 17.81
N LYS A 320 0.34 23.38 18.26
CA LYS A 320 0.13 22.92 19.63
C LYS A 320 1.09 21.81 20.06
N LEU A 321 1.51 20.94 19.13
CA LEU A 321 2.52 19.93 19.40
C LEU A 321 3.94 20.50 19.36
N LEU A 322 4.23 21.40 18.43
CA LEU A 322 5.56 21.97 18.22
C LEU A 322 6.03 22.79 19.44
N GLU A 323 5.14 23.59 20.03
CA GLU A 323 5.49 24.47 21.16
C GLU A 323 6.13 23.72 22.35
N PRO A 324 5.58 22.61 22.89
CA PRO A 324 6.22 21.88 23.98
C PRO A 324 7.34 20.95 23.49
N SER A 325 7.28 20.43 22.24
CA SER A 325 8.24 19.45 21.76
C SER A 325 9.59 20.06 21.37
N LEU A 326 9.60 21.26 20.82
CA LEU A 326 10.84 21.89 20.35
C LEU A 326 11.85 22.20 21.46
N PRO A 327 11.44 22.76 22.64
CA PRO A 327 12.35 22.92 23.75
C PRO A 327 12.87 21.60 24.31
N ALA A 328 12.04 20.55 24.39
CA ALA A 328 12.44 19.22 24.83
C ALA A 328 13.48 18.62 23.88
N ALA A 329 13.21 18.62 22.56
CA ALA A 329 14.16 18.11 21.56
C ALA A 329 15.51 18.84 21.60
N ARG A 330 15.50 20.17 21.80
CA ARG A 330 16.75 20.94 21.95
C ARG A 330 17.53 20.56 23.22
N ALA A 331 16.84 20.27 24.31
CA ALA A 331 17.48 19.82 25.55
C ALA A 331 18.10 18.42 25.37
N GLU A 332 17.39 17.51 24.71
CA GLU A 332 17.87 16.16 24.41
C GLU A 332 19.08 16.17 23.47
N VAL A 333 19.07 16.98 22.41
CA VAL A 333 20.21 17.12 21.49
C VAL A 333 21.41 17.73 22.21
N LYS A 334 21.20 18.71 23.10
CA LYS A 334 22.27 19.30 23.92
C LYS A 334 22.91 18.24 24.84
N GLU A 335 22.10 17.47 25.54
CA GLU A 335 22.57 16.40 26.40
C GLU A 335 23.36 15.33 25.62
N LEU A 336 22.85 14.93 24.44
CA LEU A 336 23.53 14.03 23.54
C LEU A 336 24.90 14.56 23.10
N TYR A 337 24.96 15.83 22.77
CA TYR A 337 26.23 16.50 22.40
C TYR A 337 27.22 16.52 23.56
N GLU A 338 26.76 16.87 24.76
CA GLU A 338 27.61 16.88 25.96
C GLU A 338 28.18 15.48 26.28
N TYR A 339 27.33 14.46 26.15
CA TYR A 339 27.77 13.06 26.30
C TYR A 339 28.81 12.67 25.22
N ALA A 340 28.54 12.98 23.96
CA ALA A 340 29.44 12.68 22.85
C ALA A 340 30.81 13.36 23.03
N ARG A 341 30.83 14.65 23.43
CA ARG A 341 32.05 15.42 23.74
C ARG A 341 32.87 14.77 24.86
N ALA A 342 32.22 14.33 25.91
CA ALA A 342 32.89 13.63 27.03
C ALA A 342 33.48 12.28 26.61
N ASN A 343 33.02 11.70 25.48
CA ASN A 343 33.46 10.40 24.96
C ASN A 343 34.25 10.49 23.63
N GLY A 344 34.89 11.64 23.37
CA GLY A 344 35.86 11.78 22.27
C GLY A 344 35.30 12.33 20.97
N PHE A 345 34.07 12.86 20.96
CA PHE A 345 33.54 13.58 19.79
C PHE A 345 34.17 15.00 19.74
N GLU A 346 34.84 15.31 18.62
CA GLU A 346 35.62 16.56 18.49
C GLU A 346 34.92 17.68 17.73
N ASP A 347 33.90 17.36 16.90
CA ASP A 347 33.20 18.37 16.12
C ASP A 347 32.34 19.31 16.96
N SER A 348 32.03 20.48 16.43
CA SER A 348 31.28 21.54 17.12
C SER A 348 29.78 21.24 17.27
N GLU A 349 29.24 20.28 16.46
CA GLU A 349 27.83 19.92 16.48
C GLU A 349 27.61 18.45 16.03
N ILE A 350 26.55 17.84 16.54
CA ILE A 350 26.07 16.52 16.11
C ILE A 350 25.45 16.64 14.72
N GLN A 351 25.99 15.88 13.77
CA GLN A 351 25.40 15.78 12.45
C GLN A 351 24.32 14.68 12.40
N PRO A 352 23.42 14.70 11.40
CA PRO A 352 22.37 13.70 11.32
C PRO A 352 22.87 12.23 11.30
N TRP A 353 24.05 11.97 10.73
CA TRP A 353 24.68 10.65 10.72
C TRP A 353 25.38 10.27 12.03
N ASP A 354 25.47 11.18 12.98
CA ASP A 354 26.02 10.94 14.32
C ASP A 354 24.95 10.61 15.34
N PHE A 355 23.71 11.09 15.09
CA PHE A 355 22.63 11.05 16.06
C PHE A 355 22.31 9.61 16.52
N GLY A 356 22.09 8.68 15.61
CA GLY A 356 21.76 7.28 15.93
C GLY A 356 22.87 6.59 16.75
N PHE A 357 24.12 6.80 16.37
CA PHE A 357 25.29 6.24 17.04
C PHE A 357 25.41 6.73 18.50
N TRP A 358 25.41 8.04 18.70
CA TRP A 358 25.56 8.61 20.03
C TRP A 358 24.35 8.37 20.92
N SER A 359 23.14 8.33 20.35
CA SER A 359 21.93 7.99 21.09
C SER A 359 21.98 6.57 21.63
N GLU A 360 22.45 5.58 20.84
CA GLU A 360 22.62 4.21 21.30
C GLU A 360 23.67 4.12 22.42
N LYS A 361 24.81 4.81 22.27
CA LYS A 361 25.86 4.89 23.30
C LYS A 361 25.37 5.52 24.60
N LEU A 362 24.58 6.59 24.52
CA LEU A 362 23.99 7.23 25.70
C LEU A 362 22.96 6.32 26.39
N LYS A 363 22.14 5.62 25.61
CA LYS A 363 21.19 4.62 26.11
C LYS A 363 21.89 3.50 26.86
N ASP A 364 22.95 2.94 26.30
CA ASP A 364 23.75 1.89 26.94
C ASP A 364 24.38 2.39 28.25
N ALA A 365 24.94 3.60 28.26
CA ALA A 365 25.54 4.19 29.45
C ALA A 365 24.52 4.45 30.58
N ARG A 366 23.27 4.78 30.22
CA ARG A 366 22.22 5.06 31.21
C ARG A 366 21.55 3.84 31.78
N TYR A 367 21.24 2.89 30.91
CA TYR A 367 20.36 1.79 31.27
C TYR A 367 21.10 0.46 31.42
N SER A 368 22.36 0.38 30.95
CA SER A 368 23.18 -0.83 30.99
C SER A 368 22.46 -2.06 30.40
N ILE A 369 21.60 -1.81 29.40
CA ILE A 369 20.79 -2.84 28.72
C ILE A 369 20.98 -2.67 27.22
N SER A 370 21.37 -3.74 26.55
CA SER A 370 21.46 -3.79 25.08
C SER A 370 20.34 -4.65 24.48
N ASP A 371 20.04 -4.40 23.21
CA ASP A 371 19.07 -5.21 22.47
C ASP A 371 19.51 -6.69 22.42
N GLU A 372 20.81 -6.97 22.39
CA GLU A 372 21.38 -8.33 22.44
C GLU A 372 21.07 -9.06 23.75
N GLN A 373 21.10 -8.36 24.89
CA GLN A 373 20.75 -8.95 26.17
C GLN A 373 19.24 -9.27 26.28
N LEU A 374 18.41 -8.52 25.56
CA LEU A 374 16.96 -8.72 25.54
C LEU A 374 16.53 -9.80 24.56
N LYS A 375 17.26 -9.98 23.45
CA LYS A 375 16.94 -10.91 22.36
C LYS A 375 16.54 -12.32 22.79
N PRO A 376 17.22 -12.99 23.74
CA PRO A 376 16.83 -14.33 24.21
C PRO A 376 15.46 -14.41 24.85
N TYR A 377 14.92 -13.29 25.36
CA TYR A 377 13.61 -13.22 26.01
C TYR A 377 12.47 -13.00 25.00
N PHE A 378 12.78 -12.57 23.77
CA PHE A 378 11.82 -12.27 22.72
C PHE A 378 11.95 -13.25 21.55
N ARG A 379 11.91 -14.54 21.87
CA ARG A 379 11.84 -15.59 20.84
C ARG A 379 10.54 -15.43 20.06
N LEU A 380 10.59 -15.63 18.74
CA LEU A 380 9.45 -15.43 17.84
C LEU A 380 8.20 -16.19 18.31
N GLU A 381 8.36 -17.48 18.63
CA GLU A 381 7.27 -18.33 19.09
C GLU A 381 6.64 -17.77 20.37
N SER A 382 7.47 -17.34 21.33
CA SER A 382 6.99 -16.77 22.59
C SER A 382 6.27 -15.43 22.39
N CYS A 383 6.70 -14.64 21.43
CA CYS A 383 6.03 -13.38 21.06
C CYS A 383 4.68 -13.64 20.40
N ILE A 384 4.58 -14.64 19.52
CA ILE A 384 3.32 -15.07 18.89
C ILE A 384 2.34 -15.56 19.95
N ASP A 385 2.78 -16.46 20.82
CA ASP A 385 1.96 -16.99 21.92
C ASP A 385 1.48 -15.88 22.86
N ALA A 386 2.36 -14.91 23.17
CA ALA A 386 2.00 -13.77 24.01
C ALA A 386 0.97 -12.86 23.34
N ALA A 387 1.12 -12.59 22.04
CA ALA A 387 0.16 -11.78 21.28
C ALA A 387 -1.21 -12.45 21.21
N PHE A 388 -1.25 -13.74 20.87
CA PHE A 388 -2.49 -14.51 20.81
C PHE A 388 -3.15 -14.65 22.18
N GLY A 389 -2.34 -14.95 23.23
CA GLY A 389 -2.84 -15.01 24.60
C GLY A 389 -3.35 -13.66 25.13
N LEU A 390 -2.80 -12.54 24.67
CA LEU A 390 -3.33 -11.21 25.01
C LEU A 390 -4.67 -10.96 24.30
N ALA A 391 -4.78 -11.28 23.02
CA ALA A 391 -6.01 -11.14 22.25
C ALA A 391 -7.14 -12.04 22.80
N ASP A 392 -6.81 -13.28 23.23
CA ASP A 392 -7.77 -14.16 23.90
C ASP A 392 -8.28 -13.52 25.20
N ARG A 393 -7.38 -13.05 26.07
CA ARG A 393 -7.77 -12.44 27.35
C ARG A 393 -8.57 -11.14 27.22
N LEU A 394 -8.31 -10.33 26.18
CA LEU A 394 -8.99 -9.05 25.98
C LEU A 394 -10.32 -9.21 25.21
N TYR A 395 -10.35 -10.12 24.24
CA TYR A 395 -11.42 -10.18 23.25
C TYR A 395 -12.04 -11.58 23.10
N GLY A 396 -11.49 -12.61 23.78
CA GLY A 396 -11.95 -14.00 23.63
C GLY A 396 -11.65 -14.60 22.25
N LEU A 397 -10.62 -14.08 21.54
CA LEU A 397 -10.25 -14.56 20.21
C LEU A 397 -9.41 -15.83 20.33
N VAL A 398 -9.74 -16.84 19.53
CA VAL A 398 -8.99 -18.09 19.41
C VAL A 398 -8.30 -18.09 18.06
N PHE A 399 -6.99 -18.39 18.07
CA PHE A 399 -6.17 -18.48 16.86
C PHE A 399 -5.86 -19.94 16.54
N GLU A 400 -6.08 -20.32 15.28
CA GLU A 400 -5.79 -21.66 14.78
C GLU A 400 -4.86 -21.54 13.56
N GLU A 401 -3.70 -22.20 13.64
CA GLU A 401 -2.78 -22.27 12.50
C GLU A 401 -3.36 -23.16 11.42
N ARG A 402 -3.44 -22.65 10.18
CA ARG A 402 -3.95 -23.37 9.01
C ARG A 402 -2.80 -23.83 8.13
N THR A 403 -2.65 -25.14 8.01
CA THR A 403 -1.64 -25.78 7.15
C THR A 403 -2.20 -26.34 5.86
N ASP A 404 -3.51 -26.24 5.67
CA ASP A 404 -4.26 -26.74 4.52
C ASP A 404 -4.54 -25.67 3.45
N ILE A 405 -4.08 -24.43 3.68
CA ILE A 405 -4.15 -23.32 2.72
C ILE A 405 -2.75 -23.11 2.15
N PRO A 406 -2.53 -23.28 0.83
CA PRO A 406 -1.23 -23.04 0.21
C PRO A 406 -0.91 -21.53 0.18
N VAL A 407 0.36 -21.23 0.40
CA VAL A 407 0.94 -19.87 0.39
C VAL A 407 1.96 -19.72 -0.74
#